data_f1263a4527da5048b82a6e2bc81dc909
#
_entry.id   f1263a4527da5048b82a6e2bc81dc909
#
_cell.length_a   1.000
_cell.length_b   1.000
_cell.length_c   1.000
_cell.angle_alpha   90.00
_cell.angle_beta   90.00
_cell.angle_gamma   90.00
#
_symmetry.space_group_name_H-M   'P 1'
#
loop_
_entity.id
_entity.type
_entity.pdbx_description
1 polymer ?
#
loop_
_entity_poly.entity_id
_entity_poly.type
_entity_poly.pdbx_seq_one_letter_code
_entity_poly.pdbx_strand_id
1 'polypeptide(L)'
;MIRVGVDVGGTFTDIVLERSGGKGGQSIYVHKVSSTPADQSVGVVKGIVEVAQIAGISPGDIDMVFHGTTVATNMVIERKGAEVGMITTRGFRDILHMARHKRPHNFSLQFDVPWQSKPLVKRRNRIVVDERVMPPAGEIETPLNEDQVRAAAHLFKQRG
;
A
#
# COMPACT_ATOMS: atom_id res chain seq x y z
N MET A 1 8.19 10.16 -31.43
CA MET A 1 7.52 9.58 -30.24
C MET A 1 8.23 10.03 -29.00
N ILE A 2 7.49 10.60 -28.06
CA ILE A 2 8.03 11.12 -26.79
C ILE A 2 7.36 10.38 -25.64
N ARG A 3 8.16 9.72 -24.81
CA ARG A 3 7.68 8.92 -23.66
C ARG A 3 8.29 9.46 -22.38
N VAL A 4 7.51 9.46 -21.32
CA VAL A 4 7.97 9.85 -19.99
C VAL A 4 7.72 8.69 -19.02
N GLY A 5 8.76 8.28 -18.32
CA GLY A 5 8.68 7.38 -17.17
C GLY A 5 8.83 8.19 -15.88
N VAL A 6 7.96 7.95 -14.92
CA VAL A 6 8.00 8.57 -13.60
C VAL A 6 8.04 7.48 -12.54
N ASP A 7 9.03 7.53 -11.65
CA ASP A 7 9.10 6.68 -10.46
C ASP A 7 9.00 7.53 -9.20
N VAL A 8 7.90 7.35 -8.47
CA VAL A 8 7.62 8.10 -7.25
C VAL A 8 8.09 7.33 -6.04
N GLY A 9 9.22 7.78 -5.48
CA GLY A 9 9.75 7.32 -4.20
C GLY A 9 9.26 8.13 -3.01
N GLY A 10 9.65 7.71 -1.81
CA GLY A 10 9.28 8.42 -0.57
C GLY A 10 9.94 9.79 -0.40
N THR A 11 11.14 10.00 -0.98
CA THR A 11 11.94 11.23 -0.83
C THR A 11 12.08 11.99 -2.14
N PHE A 12 12.28 11.28 -3.24
CA PHE A 12 12.46 11.86 -4.57
C PHE A 12 11.56 11.17 -5.57
N THR A 13 11.19 11.92 -6.60
CA THR A 13 10.51 11.43 -7.79
C THR A 13 11.50 11.53 -8.95
N ASP A 14 11.81 10.39 -9.55
CA ASP A 14 12.72 10.30 -10.70
C ASP A 14 11.91 10.31 -12.00
N ILE A 15 12.36 11.12 -12.96
CA ILE A 15 11.69 11.30 -14.25
C ILE A 15 12.69 11.03 -15.36
N VAL A 16 12.27 10.21 -16.32
CA VAL A 16 13.03 9.90 -17.54
C VAL A 16 12.18 10.23 -18.75
N LEU A 17 12.65 11.13 -19.61
CA LEU A 17 12.00 11.46 -20.88
C LEU A 17 12.83 10.88 -22.00
N GLU A 18 12.20 10.06 -22.83
CA GLU A 18 12.75 9.50 -24.04
C GLU A 18 12.12 10.16 -25.26
N ARG A 19 12.95 10.65 -26.17
CA ARG A 19 12.52 11.14 -27.47
C ARG A 19 13.11 10.25 -28.56
N SER A 20 12.23 9.52 -29.27
CA SER A 20 12.60 8.62 -30.38
C SER A 20 12.12 9.17 -31.71
N GLY A 21 12.96 9.14 -32.73
CA GLY A 21 12.63 9.55 -34.10
C GLY A 21 13.10 10.94 -34.48
N GLY A 22 13.40 11.11 -35.76
CA GLY A 22 13.99 12.28 -36.37
C GLY A 22 15.47 12.06 -36.79
N LYS A 23 16.07 13.03 -37.46
CA LYS A 23 17.45 12.96 -37.97
C LYS A 23 18.52 12.90 -36.85
N GLY A 24 18.14 13.02 -35.57
CA GLY A 24 19.05 13.02 -34.40
C GLY A 24 19.09 11.72 -33.59
N GLY A 25 18.40 10.65 -33.98
CA GLY A 25 18.39 9.40 -33.24
C GLY A 25 17.52 9.44 -31.97
N GLN A 26 17.92 8.70 -30.94
CA GLN A 26 17.27 8.63 -29.64
C GLN A 26 17.96 9.57 -28.64
N SER A 27 17.17 10.35 -27.91
CA SER A 27 17.67 11.21 -26.82
C SER A 27 16.95 10.88 -25.54
N ILE A 28 17.70 10.84 -24.43
CA ILE A 28 17.17 10.55 -23.09
C ILE A 28 17.53 11.73 -22.18
N TYR A 29 16.56 12.22 -21.46
CA TYR A 29 16.70 13.26 -20.44
C TYR A 29 16.27 12.67 -19.10
N VAL A 30 17.08 12.88 -18.07
CA VAL A 30 16.81 12.42 -16.70
C VAL A 30 16.68 13.63 -15.80
N HIS A 31 15.66 13.63 -14.99
CA HIS A 31 15.40 14.68 -14.02
C HIS A 31 14.92 14.10 -12.70
N LYS A 32 15.16 14.84 -11.62
CA LYS A 32 14.79 14.42 -10.26
C LYS A 32 14.22 15.61 -9.51
N VAL A 33 13.09 15.41 -8.88
CA VAL A 33 12.43 16.40 -8.00
C VAL A 33 12.19 15.81 -6.62
N SER A 34 12.05 16.66 -5.60
CA SER A 34 11.60 16.20 -4.28
C SER A 34 10.17 15.69 -4.37
N SER A 35 9.91 14.53 -3.77
CA SER A 35 8.55 14.01 -3.63
C SER A 35 7.72 14.91 -2.71
N THR A 36 6.43 14.95 -2.95
CA THR A 36 5.43 15.70 -2.17
C THR A 36 4.53 14.70 -1.42
N PRO A 37 4.90 14.26 -0.20
CA PRO A 37 4.20 13.16 0.50
C PRO A 37 2.71 13.43 0.77
N ALA A 38 2.33 14.71 0.94
CA ALA A 38 0.93 15.08 1.17
C ALA A 38 0.06 14.94 -0.10
N ASP A 39 0.64 15.21 -1.28
CA ASP A 39 0.01 15.03 -2.58
C ASP A 39 1.09 14.77 -3.63
N GLN A 40 1.24 13.52 -4.00
CA GLN A 40 2.28 13.08 -4.94
C GLN A 40 2.08 13.61 -6.36
N SER A 41 0.85 13.96 -6.74
CA SER A 41 0.54 14.49 -8.06
C SER A 41 1.30 15.78 -8.34
N VAL A 42 1.50 16.62 -7.33
CA VAL A 42 2.24 17.88 -7.42
C VAL A 42 3.69 17.64 -7.85
N GLY A 43 4.38 16.69 -7.20
CA GLY A 43 5.76 16.34 -7.55
C GLY A 43 5.88 15.75 -8.95
N VAL A 44 4.93 14.87 -9.32
CA VAL A 44 4.88 14.24 -10.65
C VAL A 44 4.69 15.28 -11.74
N VAL A 45 3.66 16.13 -11.63
CA VAL A 45 3.37 17.17 -12.63
C VAL A 45 4.54 18.17 -12.76
N LYS A 46 5.09 18.60 -11.62
CA LYS A 46 6.27 19.48 -11.60
C LYS A 46 7.45 18.84 -12.35
N GLY A 47 7.77 17.59 -12.04
CA GLY A 47 8.88 16.88 -12.67
C GLY A 47 8.70 16.68 -14.17
N ILE A 48 7.47 16.39 -14.64
CA ILE A 48 7.16 16.26 -16.07
C ILE A 48 7.34 17.61 -16.78
N VAL A 49 6.86 18.70 -16.19
CA VAL A 49 7.02 20.04 -16.77
C VAL A 49 8.50 20.44 -16.85
N GLU A 50 9.26 20.20 -15.80
CA GLU A 50 10.69 20.57 -15.76
C GLU A 50 11.50 19.73 -16.74
N VAL A 51 11.26 18.39 -16.86
CA VAL A 51 11.99 17.57 -17.85
C VAL A 51 11.61 17.94 -19.29
N ALA A 52 10.37 18.33 -19.55
CA ALA A 52 9.94 18.82 -20.86
C ALA A 52 10.66 20.13 -21.23
N GLN A 53 10.84 21.05 -20.29
CA GLN A 53 11.63 22.28 -20.49
C GLN A 53 13.09 21.97 -20.79
N ILE A 54 13.72 21.04 -20.06
CA ILE A 54 15.08 20.59 -20.29
C ILE A 54 15.23 19.99 -21.70
N ALA A 55 14.24 19.24 -22.15
CA ALA A 55 14.21 18.63 -23.49
C ALA A 55 13.82 19.61 -24.60
N GLY A 56 13.46 20.86 -24.29
CA GLY A 56 13.02 21.88 -25.24
C GLY A 56 11.72 21.54 -25.96
N ILE A 57 10.79 20.90 -25.25
CA ILE A 57 9.46 20.52 -25.78
C ILE A 57 8.33 21.05 -24.89
N SER A 58 7.11 21.08 -25.43
CA SER A 58 5.92 21.31 -24.62
C SER A 58 5.47 20.03 -23.91
N PRO A 59 4.97 20.09 -22.67
CA PRO A 59 4.35 18.93 -22.03
C PRO A 59 3.21 18.29 -22.86
N GLY A 60 2.53 19.09 -23.70
CA GLY A 60 1.50 18.62 -24.62
C GLY A 60 2.01 17.75 -25.77
N ASP A 61 3.33 17.73 -26.02
CA ASP A 61 3.96 16.91 -27.06
C ASP A 61 4.28 15.48 -26.58
N ILE A 62 4.02 15.18 -25.30
CA ILE A 62 4.28 13.87 -24.70
C ILE A 62 3.20 12.89 -25.17
N ASP A 63 3.62 11.85 -25.88
CA ASP A 63 2.73 10.83 -26.40
C ASP A 63 2.28 9.82 -25.35
N MET A 64 3.13 9.54 -24.34
CA MET A 64 2.86 8.50 -23.34
C MET A 64 3.58 8.76 -22.01
N VAL A 65 2.86 8.50 -20.92
CA VAL A 65 3.41 8.58 -19.57
C VAL A 65 3.27 7.23 -18.88
N PHE A 66 4.37 6.71 -18.35
CA PHE A 66 4.43 5.54 -17.50
C PHE A 66 4.65 5.98 -16.06
N HIS A 67 3.83 5.49 -15.15
CA HIS A 67 3.92 5.86 -13.74
C HIS A 67 4.14 4.62 -12.88
N GLY A 68 5.23 4.62 -12.11
CA GLY A 68 5.53 3.66 -11.06
C GLY A 68 5.55 4.36 -9.70
N THR A 69 5.26 3.60 -8.64
CA THR A 69 5.37 4.12 -7.27
C THR A 69 5.76 3.02 -6.30
N THR A 70 6.67 3.34 -5.39
CA THR A 70 7.09 2.47 -4.28
C THR A 70 6.42 2.84 -2.95
N VAL A 71 5.52 3.82 -2.96
CA VAL A 71 4.90 4.38 -1.75
C VAL A 71 4.17 3.31 -0.93
N ALA A 72 3.35 2.48 -1.59
CA ALA A 72 2.64 1.40 -0.90
C ALA A 72 3.61 0.38 -0.29
N THR A 73 4.68 0.04 -1.00
CA THR A 73 5.74 -0.85 -0.49
C THR A 73 6.43 -0.24 0.72
N ASN A 74 6.77 1.04 0.66
CA ASN A 74 7.41 1.76 1.76
C ASN A 74 6.48 1.83 2.99
N MET A 75 5.18 2.10 2.80
CA MET A 75 4.19 2.07 3.89
C MET A 75 4.15 0.71 4.60
N VAL A 76 4.18 -0.38 3.83
CA VAL A 76 4.19 -1.75 4.39
C VAL A 76 5.48 -2.02 5.16
N ILE A 77 6.64 -1.67 4.60
CA ILE A 77 7.95 -1.88 5.23
C ILE A 77 8.08 -1.04 6.50
N GLU A 78 7.71 0.23 6.44
CA GLU A 78 7.78 1.15 7.58
C GLU A 78 6.65 0.95 8.59
N ARG A 79 5.65 0.15 8.23
CA ARG A 79 4.41 -0.06 9.03
C ARG A 79 3.71 1.25 9.39
N LYS A 80 3.78 2.23 8.51
CA LYS A 80 3.09 3.51 8.58
C LYS A 80 1.81 3.40 7.76
N GLY A 81 0.70 3.19 8.42
CA GLY A 81 -0.62 3.10 7.78
C GLY A 81 -1.70 3.63 8.71
N ALA A 82 -2.93 3.65 8.24
CA ALA A 82 -4.08 3.97 9.07
C ALA A 82 -4.21 2.97 10.23
N GLU A 83 -4.72 3.41 11.37
CA GLU A 83 -5.13 2.49 12.41
C GLU A 83 -6.34 1.69 11.90
N VAL A 84 -6.26 0.35 11.98
CA VAL A 84 -7.28 -0.54 11.44
C VAL A 84 -7.95 -1.35 12.54
N GLY A 85 -9.25 -1.60 12.37
CA GLY A 85 -10.03 -2.57 13.13
C GLY A 85 -10.24 -3.85 12.31
N MET A 86 -10.35 -4.98 12.98
CA MET A 86 -10.68 -6.28 12.38
C MET A 86 -11.97 -6.81 13.00
N ILE A 87 -12.92 -7.16 12.14
CA ILE A 87 -14.10 -7.96 12.52
C ILE A 87 -13.86 -9.37 12.01
N THR A 88 -14.09 -10.37 12.84
CA THR A 88 -13.86 -11.77 12.50
C THR A 88 -14.84 -12.67 13.21
N THR A 89 -14.95 -13.90 12.74
CA THR A 89 -15.75 -14.98 13.34
C THR A 89 -15.39 -15.20 14.81
N ARG A 90 -16.38 -15.44 15.66
CA ARG A 90 -16.16 -15.85 17.05
C ARG A 90 -15.24 -17.09 17.12
N GLY A 91 -14.24 -17.05 18.01
CA GLY A 91 -13.19 -18.07 18.11
C GLY A 91 -11.92 -17.75 17.32
N PHE A 92 -11.95 -16.81 16.35
CA PHE A 92 -10.80 -16.46 15.48
C PHE A 92 -10.11 -15.13 15.80
N ARG A 93 -10.40 -14.52 16.95
CA ARG A 93 -9.84 -13.25 17.37
C ARG A 93 -8.32 -13.17 17.30
N ASP A 94 -7.66 -14.24 17.67
CA ASP A 94 -6.21 -14.28 17.83
C ASP A 94 -5.48 -14.94 16.65
N ILE A 95 -6.16 -15.14 15.51
CA ILE A 95 -5.55 -15.74 14.31
C ILE A 95 -4.33 -14.94 13.82
N LEU A 96 -4.35 -13.61 13.89
CA LEU A 96 -3.19 -12.78 13.55
C LEU A 96 -2.03 -12.94 14.52
N HIS A 97 -2.32 -13.30 15.78
CA HIS A 97 -1.31 -13.54 16.79
C HIS A 97 -0.70 -14.94 16.66
N MET A 98 -1.51 -15.94 16.36
CA MET A 98 -1.07 -17.30 16.13
C MET A 98 -0.37 -17.46 14.78
N ALA A 99 -0.76 -16.69 13.77
CA ALA A 99 -0.25 -16.77 12.39
C ALA A 99 -0.30 -18.23 11.86
N ARG A 100 0.78 -18.71 11.28
CA ARG A 100 0.88 -20.07 10.73
C ARG A 100 1.49 -21.08 11.71
N HIS A 101 1.62 -20.74 12.98
CA HIS A 101 2.28 -21.57 14.02
C HIS A 101 3.71 -22.02 13.67
N LYS A 102 4.39 -21.33 12.77
CA LYS A 102 5.79 -21.64 12.44
C LYS A 102 6.71 -21.11 13.52
N ARG A 103 7.51 -21.99 14.11
CA ARG A 103 8.61 -21.59 14.97
C ARG A 103 9.74 -21.01 14.13
N PRO A 104 10.29 -19.84 14.45
CA PRO A 104 11.47 -19.30 13.77
C PRO A 104 12.69 -20.19 13.93
N HIS A 105 12.82 -20.84 15.10
CA HIS A 105 13.92 -21.73 15.45
C HIS A 105 13.40 -22.98 16.17
N ASN A 106 13.79 -24.17 15.69
CA ASN A 106 13.26 -25.44 16.18
C ASN A 106 13.64 -25.74 17.62
N PHE A 107 14.79 -25.27 18.10
CA PHE A 107 15.36 -25.60 19.41
C PHE A 107 15.41 -24.43 20.40
N SER A 108 14.82 -23.29 20.07
CA SER A 108 14.72 -22.15 20.98
C SER A 108 13.43 -22.20 21.79
N LEU A 109 13.54 -22.05 23.12
CA LEU A 109 12.41 -21.88 24.02
C LEU A 109 11.99 -20.41 24.14
N GLN A 110 12.89 -19.47 23.80
CA GLN A 110 12.65 -18.03 23.80
C GLN A 110 13.00 -17.46 22.43
N PHE A 111 12.03 -16.89 21.77
CA PHE A 111 12.22 -16.20 20.50
C PHE A 111 11.18 -15.09 20.34
N ASP A 112 11.62 -13.99 19.79
CA ASP A 112 10.73 -12.90 19.41
C ASP A 112 9.97 -13.24 18.14
N VAL A 113 8.67 -13.01 18.18
CA VAL A 113 7.77 -13.24 17.04
C VAL A 113 7.30 -11.86 16.57
N PRO A 114 7.88 -11.31 15.49
CA PRO A 114 7.63 -9.92 15.07
C PRO A 114 6.16 -9.56 14.87
N TRP A 115 5.34 -10.52 14.40
CA TRP A 115 3.90 -10.31 14.21
C TRP A 115 3.11 -10.27 15.52
N GLN A 116 3.69 -10.74 16.65
CA GLN A 116 3.09 -10.62 17.97
C GLN A 116 3.45 -9.31 18.64
N SER A 117 4.71 -8.90 18.56
CA SER A 117 5.18 -7.65 19.15
C SER A 117 4.68 -6.39 18.41
N LYS A 118 4.57 -6.48 17.07
CA LYS A 118 4.07 -5.40 16.21
C LYS A 118 2.95 -5.91 15.28
N PRO A 119 1.77 -6.25 15.80
CA PRO A 119 0.68 -6.78 14.99
C PRO A 119 0.11 -5.70 14.06
N LEU A 120 -0.35 -6.13 12.86
CA LEU A 120 -1.03 -5.24 11.91
C LEU A 120 -2.30 -4.61 12.48
N VAL A 121 -3.02 -5.37 13.32
CA VAL A 121 -4.19 -4.88 14.04
C VAL A 121 -3.96 -5.11 15.53
N LYS A 122 -4.02 -4.07 16.34
CA LYS A 122 -3.90 -4.18 17.80
C LYS A 122 -4.99 -5.11 18.34
N ARG A 123 -4.67 -5.95 19.33
CA ARG A 123 -5.62 -6.93 19.89
C ARG A 123 -6.94 -6.32 20.37
N ARG A 124 -6.90 -5.11 20.94
CA ARG A 124 -8.08 -4.36 21.36
C ARG A 124 -9.02 -3.99 20.22
N ASN A 125 -8.50 -3.91 18.98
CA ASN A 125 -9.23 -3.57 17.78
C ASN A 125 -9.64 -4.81 16.96
N ARG A 126 -9.57 -6.02 17.54
CA ARG A 126 -10.06 -7.26 16.94
C ARG A 126 -11.36 -7.65 17.63
N ILE A 127 -12.47 -7.41 16.95
CA ILE A 127 -13.82 -7.70 17.46
C ILE A 127 -14.33 -8.97 16.81
N VAL A 128 -15.00 -9.81 17.57
CA VAL A 128 -15.62 -11.04 17.07
C VAL A 128 -17.11 -10.86 16.96
N VAL A 129 -17.69 -11.46 15.94
CA VAL A 129 -19.12 -11.52 15.70
C VAL A 129 -19.57 -12.96 15.53
N ASP A 130 -20.84 -13.22 15.80
CA ASP A 130 -21.43 -14.53 15.59
C ASP A 130 -21.76 -14.67 14.11
N GLU A 131 -21.09 -15.59 13.47
CA GLU A 131 -21.34 -16.11 12.13
C GLU A 131 -20.54 -17.40 11.94
N ARG A 132 -21.00 -18.28 11.07
CA ARG A 132 -20.23 -19.46 10.68
C ARG A 132 -20.60 -19.91 9.28
N VAL A 133 -19.55 -20.00 8.43
CA VAL A 133 -19.64 -20.57 7.08
C VAL A 133 -18.80 -21.83 7.04
N MET A 134 -19.37 -22.92 6.51
CA MET A 134 -18.74 -24.23 6.48
C MET A 134 -18.19 -24.56 5.08
N PRO A 135 -16.95 -25.10 5.00
CA PRO A 135 -16.40 -25.63 3.76
C PRO A 135 -17.08 -26.98 3.40
N PRO A 136 -17.01 -27.45 2.13
CA PRO A 136 -16.43 -26.77 0.99
C PRO A 136 -17.42 -25.85 0.24
N ALA A 137 -18.72 -26.05 0.43
CA ALA A 137 -19.77 -25.38 -0.37
C ALA A 137 -20.12 -23.96 0.11
N GLY A 138 -19.62 -23.54 1.27
CA GLY A 138 -19.96 -22.24 1.84
C GLY A 138 -21.33 -22.23 2.51
N GLU A 139 -21.78 -23.36 3.04
CA GLU A 139 -23.03 -23.48 3.78
C GLU A 139 -23.03 -22.61 5.03
N ILE A 140 -24.11 -21.86 5.24
CA ILE A 140 -24.26 -20.98 6.39
C ILE A 140 -24.79 -21.81 7.56
N GLU A 141 -23.91 -22.15 8.51
CA GLU A 141 -24.27 -22.81 9.77
C GLU A 141 -24.86 -21.81 10.77
N THR A 142 -24.25 -20.63 10.88
CA THR A 142 -24.72 -19.54 11.71
C THR A 142 -24.80 -18.26 10.88
N PRO A 143 -25.98 -17.66 10.72
CA PRO A 143 -26.12 -16.39 10.03
C PRO A 143 -25.33 -15.27 10.69
N LEU A 144 -24.86 -14.30 9.89
CA LEU A 144 -24.15 -13.13 10.38
C LEU A 144 -25.04 -12.31 11.33
N ASN A 145 -24.55 -12.05 12.52
CA ASN A 145 -25.18 -11.12 13.45
C ASN A 145 -24.82 -9.68 13.09
N GLU A 146 -25.67 -9.04 12.28
CA GLU A 146 -25.46 -7.67 11.81
C GLU A 146 -25.41 -6.64 12.93
N ASP A 147 -26.15 -6.83 14.02
CA ASP A 147 -26.14 -5.89 15.15
C ASP A 147 -24.78 -5.87 15.83
N GLN A 148 -24.10 -7.01 15.95
CA GLN A 148 -22.74 -7.08 16.46
C GLN A 148 -21.75 -6.40 15.49
N VAL A 149 -21.93 -6.49 14.18
CA VAL A 149 -21.13 -5.78 13.18
C VAL A 149 -21.30 -4.26 13.33
N ARG A 150 -22.55 -3.79 13.46
CA ARG A 150 -22.86 -2.37 13.68
C ARG A 150 -22.24 -1.86 14.99
N ALA A 151 -22.36 -2.64 16.07
CA ALA A 151 -21.74 -2.31 17.36
C ALA A 151 -20.21 -2.23 17.25
N ALA A 152 -19.56 -3.16 16.53
CA ALA A 152 -18.12 -3.11 16.28
C ALA A 152 -17.70 -1.87 15.47
N ALA A 153 -18.47 -1.50 14.45
CA ALA A 153 -18.23 -0.30 13.65
C ALA A 153 -18.34 0.98 14.49
N HIS A 154 -19.36 1.08 15.36
CA HIS A 154 -19.49 2.19 16.29
C HIS A 154 -18.33 2.28 17.27
N LEU A 155 -17.89 1.13 17.80
CA LEU A 155 -16.73 1.07 18.70
C LEU A 155 -15.45 1.54 18.01
N PHE A 156 -15.22 1.16 16.74
CA PHE A 156 -14.07 1.63 16.00
C PHE A 156 -14.12 3.13 15.75
N LYS A 157 -15.28 3.66 15.39
CA LYS A 157 -15.48 5.11 15.22
C LYS A 157 -15.21 5.91 16.50
N GLN A 158 -15.54 5.36 17.67
CA GLN A 158 -15.28 6.01 18.96
C GLN A 158 -13.78 6.01 19.34
N ARG A 159 -13.02 5.05 18.79
CA ARG A 159 -11.59 4.89 19.10
C ARG A 159 -10.66 5.68 18.18
N GLY A 160 -11.17 6.22 17.09
CA GLY A 160 -10.43 6.98 16.08
C GLY A 160 -9.88 6.09 14.98
#